data_ae03d06cfffa861bf1dba2012f08c2fe
#
_entry.id   ae03d06cfffa861bf1dba2012f08c2fe
#
_cell.length_a   1.000
_cell.length_b   1.000
_cell.length_c   1.000
_cell.angle_alpha   90.00
_cell.angle_beta   90.00
_cell.angle_gamma   90.00
#
_symmetry.space_group_name_H-M   'P 1'
#
loop_
_entity.id
_entity.type
_entity.pdbx_description
1 polymer ?
#
loop_
_entity_poly.entity_id
_entity_poly.type
_entity_poly.pdbx_seq_one_letter_code
_entity_poly.pdbx_strand_id
1 'polypeptide(L)'
;MAAMKRPTLKISYNAPVSLTFALLALLALVLGNVTDGWTTANLFSVYRCSLVDPLAWFRFVGHVLGHSGYAHYIGNIVLILVLGPNLEDRFGSWNVLWAILFTALVSGVIQFAFFPGTALLGASGIVFMMILLSSFGGVRNGVIPTTLILVAVFYLGGELWDAIF
;
A
#
# COMPACT_ATOMS: atom_id res chain seq x y z
N MET A 1 30.33 -27.25 33.15
CA MET A 1 29.24 -26.26 32.91
C MET A 1 29.50 -25.58 31.59
N ALA A 2 28.72 -25.88 30.55
CA ALA A 2 28.81 -25.21 29.28
C ALA A 2 28.21 -23.79 29.39
N ALA A 3 29.01 -22.78 29.14
CA ALA A 3 28.52 -21.38 29.12
C ALA A 3 27.50 -21.22 27.97
N MET A 4 26.23 -21.00 28.33
CA MET A 4 25.18 -20.62 27.36
C MET A 4 25.59 -19.28 26.74
N LYS A 5 25.97 -19.31 25.46
CA LYS A 5 26.14 -18.08 24.66
C LYS A 5 24.80 -17.34 24.61
N ARG A 6 24.74 -16.13 25.14
CA ARG A 6 23.56 -15.27 25.02
C ARG A 6 23.31 -14.98 23.55
N PRO A 7 22.09 -15.14 23.04
CA PRO A 7 21.77 -14.78 21.67
C PRO A 7 21.99 -13.28 21.49
N THR A 8 22.80 -12.88 20.52
CA THR A 8 22.95 -11.48 20.15
C THR A 8 21.81 -11.10 19.21
N LEU A 9 20.98 -10.15 19.63
CA LEU A 9 19.95 -9.57 18.77
C LEU A 9 20.61 -8.83 17.61
N LYS A 10 20.20 -9.16 16.40
CA LYS A 10 20.65 -8.48 15.16
C LYS A 10 19.43 -7.89 14.47
N ILE A 11 19.54 -6.62 14.06
CA ILE A 11 18.55 -5.98 13.22
C ILE A 11 18.87 -6.37 11.77
N SER A 12 17.86 -6.85 11.04
CA SER A 12 18.00 -7.22 9.63
C SER A 12 17.01 -6.44 8.77
N TYR A 13 17.41 -6.12 7.54
CA TYR A 13 16.54 -5.53 6.52
C TYR A 13 15.86 -6.68 5.75
N ASN A 14 14.85 -7.28 6.41
CA ASN A 14 14.26 -8.56 5.99
C ASN A 14 13.13 -8.46 4.96
N ALA A 15 12.63 -7.25 4.67
CA ALA A 15 11.53 -7.00 3.75
C ALA A 15 11.80 -5.75 2.93
N PRO A 16 12.72 -5.81 1.94
CA PRO A 16 13.22 -4.63 1.26
C PRO A 16 12.13 -3.85 0.52
N VAL A 17 11.15 -4.51 -0.08
CA VAL A 17 10.09 -3.84 -0.84
C VAL A 17 9.13 -3.11 0.10
N SER A 18 8.64 -3.80 1.12
CA SER A 18 7.69 -3.22 2.10
C SER A 18 8.30 -2.07 2.89
N LEU A 19 9.56 -2.22 3.32
CA LEU A 19 10.28 -1.18 4.04
C LEU A 19 10.57 0.03 3.14
N THR A 20 11.02 -0.21 1.90
CA THR A 20 11.28 0.87 0.93
C THR A 20 9.97 1.60 0.60
N PHE A 21 8.88 0.87 0.37
CA PHE A 21 7.57 1.47 0.12
C PHE A 21 7.13 2.37 1.27
N ALA A 22 7.24 1.89 2.52
CA ALA A 22 6.90 2.67 3.71
C ALA A 22 7.72 3.97 3.81
N LEU A 23 9.03 3.91 3.54
CA LEU A 23 9.91 5.08 3.55
C LEU A 23 9.58 6.06 2.42
N LEU A 24 9.30 5.58 1.21
CA LEU A 24 8.91 6.43 0.09
C LEU A 24 7.56 7.11 0.34
N ALA A 25 6.58 6.40 0.91
CA ALA A 25 5.30 6.97 1.28
C ALA A 25 5.44 8.01 2.41
N LEU A 26 6.35 7.78 3.38
CA LEU A 26 6.68 8.78 4.39
C LEU A 26 7.30 10.03 3.76
N LEU A 27 8.24 9.85 2.84
CA LEU A 27 8.84 10.96 2.12
C LEU A 27 7.80 11.76 1.32
N ALA A 28 6.88 11.07 0.63
CA ALA A 28 5.78 11.72 -0.09
C ALA A 28 4.88 12.53 0.86
N LEU A 29 4.56 12.00 2.04
CA LEU A 29 3.78 12.69 3.06
C LEU A 29 4.50 13.93 3.61
N VAL A 30 5.80 13.81 3.90
CA VAL A 30 6.62 14.95 4.37
C VAL A 30 6.70 16.04 3.30
N LEU A 31 6.94 15.65 2.03
CA LEU A 31 6.93 16.59 0.91
C LEU A 31 5.55 17.27 0.76
N GLY A 32 4.46 16.53 0.95
CA GLY A 32 3.11 17.09 0.97
C GLY A 32 2.96 18.18 2.02
N ASN A 33 3.40 17.92 3.24
CA ASN A 33 3.33 18.90 4.33
C ASN A 33 4.23 20.13 4.10
N VAL A 34 5.44 19.94 3.59
CA VAL A 34 6.39 21.06 3.33
C VAL A 34 5.94 21.93 2.16
N THR A 35 5.16 21.37 1.23
CA THR A 35 4.67 22.08 0.04
C THR A 35 3.20 22.51 0.14
N ASP A 36 2.64 22.59 1.35
CA ASP A 36 1.24 22.93 1.59
C ASP A 36 0.25 22.13 0.72
N GLY A 37 0.54 20.83 0.57
CA GLY A 37 -0.28 19.89 -0.20
C GLY A 37 0.01 19.87 -1.71
N TRP A 38 0.85 20.74 -2.24
CA TRP A 38 1.09 20.82 -3.69
C TRP A 38 1.59 19.48 -4.28
N THR A 39 2.60 18.87 -3.65
CA THR A 39 3.14 17.59 -4.14
C THR A 39 2.13 16.46 -4.00
N THR A 40 1.35 16.43 -2.94
CA THR A 40 0.26 15.46 -2.75
C THR A 40 -0.76 15.56 -3.88
N ALA A 41 -1.24 16.77 -4.18
CA ALA A 41 -2.23 16.99 -5.22
C ALA A 41 -1.70 16.75 -6.64
N ASN A 42 -0.45 17.19 -6.94
CA ASN A 42 0.06 17.22 -8.29
C ASN A 42 0.93 16.02 -8.67
N LEU A 43 1.56 15.33 -7.71
CA LEU A 43 2.41 14.17 -7.96
C LEU A 43 1.80 12.86 -7.45
N PHE A 44 1.22 12.89 -6.25
CA PHE A 44 0.81 11.70 -5.52
C PHE A 44 -0.71 11.52 -5.43
N SER A 45 -1.45 12.08 -6.40
CA SER A 45 -2.89 11.86 -6.57
C SER A 45 -3.21 11.61 -8.03
N VAL A 46 -3.99 10.57 -8.34
CA VAL A 46 -4.46 10.29 -9.69
C VAL A 46 -5.87 10.82 -9.88
N TYR A 47 -6.08 11.60 -10.92
CA TYR A 47 -7.34 12.21 -11.31
C TYR A 47 -7.38 12.40 -12.83
N ARG A 48 -8.57 12.70 -13.37
CA ARG A 48 -8.73 12.91 -14.80
C ARG A 48 -8.07 14.23 -15.23
N CYS A 49 -7.10 14.13 -16.12
CA CYS A 49 -6.35 15.25 -16.68
C CYS A 49 -5.94 14.94 -18.13
N SER A 50 -5.26 15.86 -18.80
CA SER A 50 -4.72 15.61 -20.13
C SER A 50 -3.59 14.58 -20.09
N LEU A 51 -3.65 13.57 -20.95
CA LEU A 51 -2.57 12.57 -21.11
C LEU A 51 -1.34 13.12 -21.83
N VAL A 52 -1.38 14.35 -22.34
CA VAL A 52 -0.21 15.09 -22.85
C VAL A 52 0.69 15.55 -21.68
N ASP A 53 0.14 15.71 -20.48
CA ASP A 53 0.91 15.99 -19.27
C ASP A 53 1.74 14.76 -18.89
N PRO A 54 3.10 14.83 -18.88
CA PRO A 54 3.93 13.70 -18.49
C PRO A 54 3.67 13.23 -17.04
N LEU A 55 3.25 14.13 -16.15
CA LEU A 55 2.92 13.79 -14.78
C LEU A 55 1.68 12.91 -14.66
N ALA A 56 0.77 12.93 -15.64
CA ALA A 56 -0.38 12.03 -15.68
C ALA A 56 0.05 10.56 -15.62
N TRP A 57 1.10 10.21 -16.35
CA TRP A 57 1.63 8.85 -16.40
C TRP A 57 2.28 8.41 -15.08
N PHE A 58 3.01 9.32 -14.43
CA PHE A 58 3.55 9.07 -13.10
C PHE A 58 2.44 8.85 -12.08
N ARG A 59 1.37 9.66 -12.12
CA ARG A 59 0.24 9.58 -11.18
C ARG A 59 -0.47 8.22 -11.21
N PHE A 60 -0.50 7.52 -12.36
CA PHE A 60 -1.08 6.18 -12.44
C PHE A 60 -0.45 5.17 -11.48
N VAL A 61 0.81 5.38 -11.09
CA VAL A 61 1.52 4.51 -10.15
C VAL A 61 1.88 5.25 -8.86
N GLY A 62 2.22 6.54 -8.95
CA GLY A 62 2.69 7.35 -7.82
C GLY A 62 1.62 7.64 -6.76
N HIS A 63 0.33 7.56 -7.11
CA HIS A 63 -0.76 7.88 -6.18
C HIS A 63 -0.80 6.98 -4.95
N VAL A 64 -0.29 5.75 -5.03
CA VAL A 64 -0.24 4.83 -3.88
C VAL A 64 0.74 5.26 -2.79
N LEU A 65 1.65 6.18 -3.10
CA LEU A 65 2.57 6.78 -2.13
C LEU A 65 1.94 8.00 -1.43
N GLY A 66 0.92 8.62 -2.03
CA GLY A 66 0.24 9.78 -1.49
C GLY A 66 -0.62 9.45 -0.27
N HIS A 67 -0.67 10.34 0.71
CA HIS A 67 -1.54 10.22 1.88
C HIS A 67 -2.06 11.59 2.28
N SER A 68 -3.33 11.67 2.68
CA SER A 68 -3.99 12.92 3.08
C SER A 68 -3.53 13.44 4.45
N GLY A 69 -2.86 12.59 5.23
CA GLY A 69 -2.34 12.95 6.55
C GLY A 69 -1.72 11.76 7.27
N TYR A 70 -1.17 12.01 8.47
CA TYR A 70 -0.47 10.99 9.26
C TYR A 70 -1.36 9.81 9.66
N ALA A 71 -2.63 10.04 10.01
CA ALA A 71 -3.54 8.96 10.39
C ALA A 71 -3.78 7.99 9.23
N HIS A 72 -4.01 8.52 8.02
CA HIS A 72 -4.18 7.74 6.80
C HIS A 72 -2.90 6.96 6.44
N TYR A 73 -1.72 7.62 6.55
CA TYR A 73 -0.42 6.97 6.36
C TYR A 73 -0.22 5.80 7.34
N ILE A 74 -0.39 6.04 8.66
CA ILE A 74 -0.15 5.03 9.69
C ILE A 74 -1.10 3.84 9.50
N GLY A 75 -2.39 4.09 9.22
CA GLY A 75 -3.38 3.03 8.99
C GLY A 75 -2.96 2.07 7.88
N ASN A 76 -2.43 2.59 6.78
CA ASN A 76 -1.94 1.77 5.67
C ASN A 76 -0.60 1.10 5.97
N ILE A 77 0.38 1.87 6.47
CA ILE A 77 1.76 1.39 6.58
C ILE A 77 1.92 0.32 7.67
N VAL A 78 1.17 0.41 8.77
CA VAL A 78 1.19 -0.63 9.79
C VAL A 78 0.78 -1.98 9.18
N LEU A 79 -0.26 -2.02 8.35
CA LEU A 79 -0.69 -3.25 7.69
C LEU A 79 0.33 -3.74 6.65
N ILE A 80 0.94 -2.84 5.88
CA ILE A 80 2.02 -3.19 4.93
C ILE A 80 3.22 -3.78 5.68
N LEU A 81 3.63 -3.21 6.80
CA LEU A 81 4.77 -3.70 7.59
C LEU A 81 4.47 -5.00 8.35
N VAL A 82 3.20 -5.30 8.62
CA VAL A 82 2.78 -6.59 9.23
C VAL A 82 2.67 -7.69 8.18
N LEU A 83 2.07 -7.40 7.04
CA LEU A 83 1.79 -8.39 5.98
C LEU A 83 2.97 -8.59 5.04
N GLY A 84 3.65 -7.50 4.68
CA GLY A 84 4.67 -7.46 3.65
C GLY A 84 5.84 -8.41 3.89
N PRO A 85 6.46 -8.46 5.08
CA PRO A 85 7.57 -9.38 5.35
C PRO A 85 7.20 -10.85 5.09
N ASN A 86 6.01 -11.28 5.51
CA ASN A 86 5.54 -12.64 5.27
C ASN A 86 5.29 -12.92 3.78
N LEU A 87 4.80 -11.92 3.04
CA LEU A 87 4.58 -12.03 1.59
C LEU A 87 5.90 -12.06 0.83
N GLU A 88 6.87 -11.22 1.22
CA GLU A 88 8.20 -11.22 0.61
C GLU A 88 8.97 -12.51 0.89
N ASP A 89 8.86 -13.07 2.09
CA ASP A 89 9.45 -14.37 2.42
C ASP A 89 8.82 -15.51 1.61
N ARG A 90 7.51 -15.45 1.40
CA ARG A 90 6.75 -16.49 0.71
C ARG A 90 6.86 -16.44 -0.81
N PHE A 91 6.72 -15.26 -1.39
CA PHE A 91 6.63 -15.04 -2.85
C PHE A 91 7.91 -14.47 -3.45
N GLY A 92 8.82 -13.97 -2.62
CA GLY A 92 10.00 -13.20 -3.03
C GLY A 92 9.69 -11.72 -3.23
N SER A 93 10.65 -10.87 -2.88
CA SER A 93 10.51 -9.39 -2.94
C SER A 93 10.17 -8.90 -4.35
N TRP A 94 10.73 -9.52 -5.40
CA TRP A 94 10.47 -9.12 -6.77
C TRP A 94 9.01 -9.29 -7.19
N ASN A 95 8.39 -10.41 -6.80
CA ASN A 95 6.98 -10.68 -7.11
C ASN A 95 6.05 -9.75 -6.32
N VAL A 96 6.41 -9.43 -5.07
CA VAL A 96 5.66 -8.45 -4.26
C VAL A 96 5.75 -7.06 -4.88
N LEU A 97 6.93 -6.65 -5.37
CA LEU A 97 7.10 -5.39 -6.08
C LEU A 97 6.20 -5.32 -7.33
N TRP A 98 6.19 -6.36 -8.16
CA TRP A 98 5.33 -6.42 -9.34
C TRP A 98 3.84 -6.39 -8.97
N ALA A 99 3.43 -7.07 -7.90
CA ALA A 99 2.05 -7.02 -7.42
C ALA A 99 1.66 -5.60 -6.98
N ILE A 100 2.54 -4.88 -6.28
CA ILE A 100 2.34 -3.47 -5.90
C ILE A 100 2.18 -2.59 -7.15
N LEU A 101 3.12 -2.67 -8.09
CA LEU A 101 3.09 -1.84 -9.31
C LEU A 101 1.86 -2.12 -10.17
N PHE A 102 1.49 -3.39 -10.32
CA PHE A 102 0.30 -3.79 -11.06
C PHE A 102 -0.98 -3.27 -10.40
N THR A 103 -1.10 -3.43 -9.08
CA THR A 103 -2.25 -2.92 -8.32
C THR A 103 -2.36 -1.41 -8.42
N ALA A 104 -1.24 -0.68 -8.28
CA ALA A 104 -1.20 0.77 -8.45
C ALA A 104 -1.68 1.17 -9.85
N LEU A 105 -1.14 0.56 -10.90
CA LEU A 105 -1.52 0.87 -12.27
C LEU A 105 -3.01 0.60 -12.51
N VAL A 106 -3.52 -0.56 -12.09
CA VAL A 106 -4.93 -0.94 -12.29
C VAL A 106 -5.86 0.03 -11.55
N SER A 107 -5.60 0.31 -10.27
CA SER A 107 -6.42 1.25 -9.49
C SER A 107 -6.36 2.67 -10.06
N GLY A 108 -5.18 3.13 -10.48
CA GLY A 108 -5.00 4.43 -11.13
C GLY A 108 -5.77 4.55 -12.45
N VAL A 109 -5.72 3.51 -13.29
CA VAL A 109 -6.47 3.46 -14.56
C VAL A 109 -7.99 3.44 -14.31
N ILE A 110 -8.45 2.65 -13.35
CA ILE A 110 -9.88 2.60 -12.98
C ILE A 110 -10.34 3.98 -12.50
N GLN A 111 -9.60 4.61 -11.59
CA GLN A 111 -9.91 5.97 -11.11
C GLN A 111 -10.00 6.97 -12.27
N PHE A 112 -8.99 6.99 -13.12
CA PHE A 112 -8.93 7.90 -14.27
C PHE A 112 -10.10 7.70 -15.24
N ALA A 113 -10.46 6.44 -15.52
CA ALA A 113 -11.47 6.10 -16.51
C ALA A 113 -12.91 6.33 -16.01
N PHE A 114 -13.20 5.95 -14.77
CA PHE A 114 -14.57 5.84 -14.27
C PHE A 114 -14.97 6.91 -13.25
N PHE A 115 -14.01 7.63 -12.64
CA PHE A 115 -14.27 8.61 -11.58
C PHE A 115 -13.72 10.01 -11.90
N PRO A 116 -14.24 10.69 -12.94
CA PRO A 116 -13.66 11.94 -13.44
C PRO A 116 -13.75 13.12 -12.48
N GLY A 117 -14.65 13.06 -11.50
CA GLY A 117 -14.90 14.16 -10.54
C GLY A 117 -14.13 14.06 -9.24
N THR A 118 -13.35 13.01 -9.04
CA THR A 118 -12.62 12.74 -7.79
C THR A 118 -11.15 12.45 -8.06
N ALA A 119 -10.34 12.49 -7.00
CA ALA A 119 -8.94 12.08 -7.02
C ALA A 119 -8.73 10.90 -6.08
N LEU A 120 -7.87 9.95 -6.47
CA LEU A 120 -7.46 8.82 -5.65
C LEU A 120 -6.01 9.01 -5.19
N LEU A 121 -5.78 8.79 -3.91
CA LEU A 121 -4.45 8.69 -3.30
C LEU A 121 -4.50 7.70 -2.12
N GLY A 122 -3.39 7.07 -1.82
CA GLY A 122 -3.27 6.14 -0.70
C GLY A 122 -2.87 4.73 -1.08
N ALA A 123 -2.31 4.05 -0.10
CA ALA A 123 -1.86 2.66 -0.24
C ALA A 123 -2.97 1.63 0.02
N SER A 124 -4.22 2.05 0.22
CA SER A 124 -5.33 1.17 0.60
C SER A 124 -5.56 0.01 -0.38
N GLY A 125 -5.44 0.26 -1.69
CA GLY A 125 -5.48 -0.79 -2.70
C GLY A 125 -4.34 -1.81 -2.56
N ILE A 126 -3.13 -1.35 -2.18
CA ILE A 126 -1.98 -2.22 -1.92
C ILE A 126 -2.22 -3.07 -0.67
N VAL A 127 -2.71 -2.46 0.40
CA VAL A 127 -3.08 -3.19 1.64
C VAL A 127 -4.11 -4.27 1.34
N PHE A 128 -5.16 -3.93 0.58
CA PHE A 128 -6.19 -4.90 0.20
C PHE A 128 -5.60 -6.06 -0.62
N MET A 129 -4.76 -5.77 -1.60
CA MET A 129 -4.03 -6.80 -2.36
C MET A 129 -3.19 -7.70 -1.44
N MET A 130 -2.45 -7.12 -0.48
CA MET A 130 -1.65 -7.90 0.47
C MET A 130 -2.50 -8.77 1.39
N ILE A 131 -3.66 -8.29 1.84
CA ILE A 131 -4.64 -9.07 2.60
C ILE A 131 -5.10 -10.27 1.78
N LEU A 132 -5.49 -10.05 0.51
CA LEU A 132 -5.89 -11.14 -0.38
C LEU A 132 -4.79 -12.17 -0.57
N LEU A 133 -3.56 -11.74 -0.91
CA LEU A 133 -2.42 -12.64 -1.11
C LEU A 133 -2.06 -13.44 0.16
N SER A 134 -2.10 -12.80 1.32
CA SER A 134 -1.87 -13.47 2.61
C SER A 134 -2.88 -14.58 2.86
N SER A 135 -4.09 -14.36 2.42
CA SER A 135 -5.23 -15.23 2.66
C SER A 135 -5.32 -16.40 1.70
N PHE A 136 -4.95 -16.22 0.43
CA PHE A 136 -4.86 -17.33 -0.51
C PHE A 136 -3.86 -18.40 -0.04
N GLY A 137 -2.91 -18.04 0.81
CA GLY A 137 -2.01 -18.96 1.48
C GLY A 137 -2.66 -19.84 2.54
N GLY A 138 -3.75 -19.39 3.12
CA GLY A 138 -4.53 -20.13 4.12
C GLY A 138 -5.66 -20.96 3.51
N VAL A 139 -6.01 -20.75 2.23
CA VAL A 139 -7.03 -21.53 1.53
C VAL A 139 -6.46 -22.92 1.20
N ARG A 140 -6.65 -23.88 2.13
CA ARG A 140 -6.40 -25.28 1.90
C ARG A 140 -7.74 -26.01 1.73
N ASN A 141 -7.84 -26.85 0.72
CA ASN A 141 -9.04 -27.68 0.48
C ASN A 141 -10.36 -26.91 0.29
N GLY A 142 -10.33 -25.70 -0.29
CA GLY A 142 -11.53 -24.90 -0.54
C GLY A 142 -12.12 -24.19 0.69
N VAL A 143 -11.42 -24.18 1.82
CA VAL A 143 -11.86 -23.47 3.04
C VAL A 143 -11.28 -22.08 3.06
N ILE A 144 -12.14 -21.06 3.08
CA ILE A 144 -11.76 -19.65 3.23
C ILE A 144 -11.75 -19.31 4.73
N PRO A 145 -10.62 -18.81 5.28
CA PRO A 145 -10.57 -18.41 6.69
C PRO A 145 -11.56 -17.28 7.00
N THR A 146 -12.37 -17.44 8.04
CA THR A 146 -13.34 -16.41 8.48
C THR A 146 -12.64 -15.09 8.83
N THR A 147 -11.42 -15.15 9.38
CA THR A 147 -10.61 -13.98 9.67
C THR A 147 -10.31 -13.14 8.44
N LEU A 148 -10.09 -13.77 7.28
CA LEU A 148 -9.93 -13.06 6.01
C LEU A 148 -11.17 -12.26 5.66
N ILE A 149 -12.34 -12.91 5.75
CA ILE A 149 -13.62 -12.26 5.40
C ILE A 149 -13.83 -11.05 6.32
N LEU A 150 -13.60 -11.23 7.64
CA LEU A 150 -13.77 -10.14 8.60
C LEU A 150 -12.79 -8.98 8.35
N VAL A 151 -11.51 -9.26 8.14
CA VAL A 151 -10.50 -8.21 7.86
C VAL A 151 -10.84 -7.49 6.56
N ALA A 152 -11.21 -8.20 5.49
CA ALA A 152 -11.62 -7.58 4.23
C ALA A 152 -12.86 -6.69 4.40
N VAL A 153 -13.88 -7.16 5.14
CA VAL A 153 -15.12 -6.40 5.40
C VAL A 153 -14.83 -5.15 6.23
N PHE A 154 -14.08 -5.26 7.32
CA PHE A 154 -13.77 -4.11 8.16
C PHE A 154 -12.87 -3.10 7.45
N TYR A 155 -11.87 -3.59 6.70
CA TYR A 155 -10.97 -2.71 5.97
C TYR A 155 -11.69 -1.97 4.85
N LEU A 156 -12.41 -2.68 3.98
CA LEU A 156 -13.18 -2.06 2.89
C LEU A 156 -14.34 -1.20 3.43
N GLY A 157 -14.97 -1.62 4.53
CA GLY A 157 -16.02 -0.84 5.20
C GLY A 157 -15.49 0.49 5.73
N GLY A 158 -14.30 0.51 6.31
CA GLY A 158 -13.62 1.73 6.75
C GLY A 158 -13.28 2.66 5.58
N GLU A 159 -12.64 2.14 4.52
CA GLU A 159 -12.30 2.92 3.32
C GLU A 159 -13.55 3.50 2.63
N LEU A 160 -14.65 2.72 2.56
CA LEU A 160 -15.91 3.21 2.00
C LEU A 160 -16.56 4.28 2.89
N TRP A 161 -16.48 4.12 4.20
CA TRP A 161 -16.98 5.11 5.15
C TRP A 161 -16.25 6.45 4.99
N ASP A 162 -14.92 6.42 4.96
CA ASP A 162 -14.07 7.61 4.79
C ASP A 162 -14.21 8.26 3.39
N ALA A 163 -14.65 7.48 2.40
CA ALA A 163 -14.93 8.01 1.06
C ALA A 163 -16.30 8.68 0.92
N ILE A 164 -17.27 8.36 1.80
CA ILE A 164 -18.65 8.85 1.73
C ILE A 164 -18.89 10.01 2.70
N PHE A 165 -18.26 9.98 3.87
CA PHE A 165 -18.48 10.92 4.97
C PHE A 165 -17.22 11.71 5.32
#